data_40ef6feda412c3368287b0878bf5825e
#
_entry.id   40ef6feda412c3368287b0878bf5825e
#
_cell.length_a   1.000
_cell.length_b   1.000
_cell.length_c   1.000
_cell.angle_alpha   90.00
_cell.angle_beta   90.00
_cell.angle_gamma   90.00
#
_symmetry.space_group_name_H-M   'P 1'
#
loop_
_entity.id
_entity.type
_entity.pdbx_description
1 polymer ?
#
loop_
_entity_poly.entity_id
_entity_poly.type
_entity_poly.pdbx_seq_one_letter_code
_entity_poly.pdbx_strand_id
1 'polypeptide(L)'
;NGEPHTGDPYASGWLYIPVKLKKGLNEFYIRSGFRTTASLIFPVKPVGLNTEDPTLPVVVLQNNNASLQGAVVVINSSSKPIRNLKIKSSIAGNDMITALPAVPAMSTRKVAFSFNAANVTQKGNQDMKLVLTNGNKTLDEKGISIEVVEQGEPYSQTFVSAIDGSLQYYAVTPQSGSDTTSAALFLSVHGAGVEAIGQARAYKSKDWGTLVAATNRRPRGFNW
;
A
#
# COMPACT_ATOMS: atom_id res chain seq x y z
N ASN A 1 -0.19 24.60 18.54
CA ASN A 1 1.00 24.36 17.74
C ASN A 1 0.67 23.26 16.75
N GLY A 2 0.74 23.57 15.44
CA GLY A 2 0.52 22.59 14.38
C GLY A 2 1.76 21.71 14.23
N GLU A 3 1.53 20.42 14.01
CA GLU A 3 2.60 19.53 13.62
C GLU A 3 2.77 19.57 12.11
N PRO A 4 4.01 19.59 11.59
CA PRO A 4 4.24 19.53 10.16
C PRO A 4 3.87 18.15 9.61
N HIS A 5 3.16 18.13 8.50
CA HIS A 5 2.86 16.91 7.75
C HIS A 5 3.49 17.00 6.37
N THR A 6 3.94 15.86 5.84
CA THR A 6 4.36 15.78 4.43
C THR A 6 3.20 16.10 3.53
N GLY A 7 3.46 16.90 2.48
CA GLY A 7 2.48 17.17 1.45
C GLY A 7 2.26 16.00 0.49
N ASP A 8 1.34 16.23 -0.45
CA ASP A 8 1.10 15.36 -1.60
C ASP A 8 1.63 16.05 -2.87
N PRO A 9 2.95 16.00 -3.14
CA PRO A 9 3.57 16.77 -4.21
C PRO A 9 3.11 16.39 -5.61
N TYR A 10 2.49 15.22 -5.74
CA TYR A 10 1.99 14.70 -7.02
C TYR A 10 0.47 14.82 -7.17
N ALA A 11 -0.18 15.49 -6.22
CA ALA A 11 -1.63 15.69 -6.21
C ALA A 11 -2.44 14.38 -6.33
N SER A 12 -1.98 13.33 -5.67
CA SER A 12 -2.62 12.01 -5.67
C SER A 12 -3.96 12.00 -4.96
N GLY A 13 -4.20 12.98 -4.06
CA GLY A 13 -5.47 13.14 -3.36
C GLY A 13 -5.70 12.19 -2.18
N TRP A 14 -4.76 11.33 -1.87
CA TRP A 14 -4.90 10.28 -0.85
C TRP A 14 -4.46 10.66 0.57
N LEU A 15 -3.91 11.88 0.75
CA LEU A 15 -3.41 12.32 2.04
C LEU A 15 -4.56 12.85 2.91
N TYR A 16 -4.96 12.09 3.91
CA TYR A 16 -5.94 12.48 4.91
C TYR A 16 -5.25 12.72 6.25
N ILE A 17 -5.43 13.91 6.80
CA ILE A 17 -4.84 14.32 8.08
C ILE A 17 -5.98 14.62 9.06
N PRO A 18 -6.19 13.78 10.09
CA PRO A 18 -7.18 14.06 11.11
C PRO A 18 -6.82 15.34 11.88
N VAL A 19 -7.76 16.28 11.98
CA VAL A 19 -7.60 17.54 12.71
C VAL A 19 -8.77 17.76 13.65
N LYS A 20 -8.50 18.36 14.80
CA LYS A 20 -9.55 18.76 15.74
C LYS A 20 -9.86 20.23 15.54
N LEU A 21 -11.08 20.52 15.15
CA LEU A 21 -11.57 21.89 15.06
C LEU A 21 -12.01 22.41 16.42
N LYS A 22 -11.74 23.68 16.68
CA LYS A 22 -12.25 24.44 17.83
C LYS A 22 -13.42 25.34 17.41
N LYS A 23 -14.22 25.77 18.35
CA LYS A 23 -15.24 26.82 18.11
C LYS A 23 -14.54 28.14 17.73
N GLY A 24 -14.99 28.80 16.70
CA GLY A 24 -14.42 30.04 16.18
C GLY A 24 -13.36 29.80 15.11
N LEU A 25 -12.39 30.70 15.04
CA LEU A 25 -11.37 30.71 13.99
C LEU A 25 -10.43 29.50 14.11
N ASN A 26 -10.29 28.77 12.99
CA ASN A 26 -9.30 27.71 12.79
C ASN A 26 -8.42 28.13 11.61
N GLU A 27 -7.10 28.12 11.79
CA GLU A 27 -6.14 28.54 10.79
C GLU A 27 -5.32 27.33 10.34
N PHE A 28 -5.19 27.15 9.02
CA PHE A 28 -4.40 26.10 8.40
C PHE A 28 -3.29 26.75 7.57
N TYR A 29 -2.05 26.42 7.87
CA TYR A 29 -0.89 26.91 7.14
C TYR A 29 -0.44 25.83 6.14
N ILE A 30 -0.57 26.13 4.85
CA ILE A 30 -0.22 25.21 3.77
C ILE A 30 0.91 25.82 2.96
N ARG A 31 2.06 25.14 2.94
CA ARG A 31 3.17 25.50 2.04
C ARG A 31 2.94 24.83 0.69
N SER A 32 2.81 25.63 -0.34
CA SER A 32 2.57 25.15 -1.71
C SER A 32 3.51 25.85 -2.68
N GLY A 33 4.00 25.12 -3.69
CA GLY A 33 4.77 25.68 -4.80
C GLY A 33 3.92 26.11 -6.00
N PHE A 34 2.78 25.44 -6.21
CA PHE A 34 1.85 25.71 -7.32
C PHE A 34 0.40 25.56 -6.87
N ARG A 35 -0.39 24.72 -7.52
CA ARG A 35 -1.78 24.50 -7.13
C ARG A 35 -1.84 23.55 -5.94
N THR A 36 -2.51 23.99 -4.89
CA THR A 36 -2.83 23.14 -3.73
C THR A 36 -4.33 23.15 -3.56
N THR A 37 -4.90 21.95 -3.47
CA THR A 37 -6.30 21.77 -3.10
C THR A 37 -6.32 21.20 -1.69
N ALA A 38 -7.10 21.82 -0.80
CA ALA A 38 -7.37 21.30 0.53
C ALA A 38 -8.88 21.34 0.75
N SER A 39 -9.43 20.26 1.27
CA SER A 39 -10.83 20.16 1.62
C SER A 39 -11.00 19.68 3.05
N LEU A 40 -12.02 20.17 3.73
CA LEU A 40 -12.38 19.73 5.07
C LEU A 40 -13.48 18.68 4.95
N ILE A 41 -13.19 17.47 5.43
CA ILE A 41 -14.12 16.35 5.37
C ILE A 41 -14.49 15.96 6.81
N PHE A 42 -15.78 15.87 7.08
CA PHE A 42 -16.26 15.35 8.35
C PHE A 42 -16.41 13.83 8.24
N PRO A 43 -15.64 13.05 9.02
CA PRO A 43 -15.70 11.60 8.90
C PRO A 43 -17.05 11.06 9.40
N VAL A 44 -17.66 10.18 8.62
CA VAL A 44 -18.89 9.48 9.03
C VAL A 44 -18.59 8.47 10.14
N LYS A 45 -17.38 7.90 10.15
CA LYS A 45 -16.90 6.93 11.13
C LYS A 45 -15.62 7.47 11.78
N PRO A 46 -15.48 7.37 13.12
CA PRO A 46 -14.28 7.87 13.81
C PRO A 46 -13.02 7.04 13.47
N VAL A 47 -13.19 5.81 13.00
CA VAL A 47 -12.10 4.93 12.56
C VAL A 47 -12.49 4.26 11.27
N GLY A 48 -11.61 4.32 10.28
CA GLY A 48 -11.88 3.76 8.96
C GLY A 48 -10.61 3.39 8.21
N LEU A 49 -10.82 2.72 7.08
CA LEU A 49 -9.80 2.35 6.11
C LEU A 49 -9.72 3.40 5.01
N ASN A 50 -8.51 3.79 4.64
CA ASN A 50 -8.23 4.44 3.37
C ASN A 50 -7.48 3.45 2.46
N THR A 51 -8.11 3.11 1.34
CA THR A 51 -7.59 2.17 0.34
C THR A 51 -7.06 2.86 -0.91
N GLU A 52 -6.89 4.18 -0.89
CA GLU A 52 -6.37 4.97 -2.02
C GLU A 52 -4.85 4.91 -2.14
N ASP A 53 -4.14 4.59 -1.03
CA ASP A 53 -2.68 4.39 -0.99
C ASP A 53 -2.34 2.99 -0.42
N PRO A 54 -2.71 1.89 -1.07
CA PRO A 54 -2.34 0.56 -0.64
C PRO A 54 -0.89 0.25 -1.03
N THR A 55 -0.23 -0.62 -0.29
CA THR A 55 0.99 -1.32 -0.73
C THR A 55 0.61 -2.77 -0.96
N LEU A 56 0.62 -3.22 -2.19
CA LEU A 56 0.19 -4.56 -2.56
C LEU A 56 1.24 -5.25 -3.43
N PRO A 57 1.41 -6.58 -3.30
CA PRO A 57 2.11 -7.36 -4.31
C PRO A 57 1.20 -7.56 -5.53
N VAL A 58 1.79 -7.92 -6.65
CA VAL A 58 1.08 -8.52 -7.77
C VAL A 58 1.08 -10.03 -7.55
N VAL A 59 -0.08 -10.66 -7.65
CA VAL A 59 -0.22 -12.12 -7.55
C VAL A 59 0.28 -12.76 -8.85
N VAL A 60 1.25 -13.67 -8.77
CA VAL A 60 1.71 -14.41 -9.93
C VAL A 60 1.06 -15.79 -9.92
N LEU A 61 0.33 -16.13 -10.99
CA LEU A 61 -0.34 -17.43 -11.11
C LEU A 61 0.67 -18.59 -10.97
N GLN A 62 0.22 -19.69 -10.40
CA GLN A 62 0.99 -20.91 -10.15
C GLN A 62 2.14 -20.76 -9.13
N ASN A 63 2.34 -19.59 -8.55
CA ASN A 63 3.25 -19.42 -7.42
C ASN A 63 2.58 -19.82 -6.10
N ASN A 64 3.38 -19.94 -5.04
CA ASN A 64 2.83 -20.12 -3.70
C ASN A 64 2.28 -18.80 -3.17
N ASN A 65 0.98 -18.60 -3.34
CA ASN A 65 0.25 -17.37 -2.95
C ASN A 65 -0.55 -17.57 -1.64
N ALA A 66 -0.23 -18.58 -0.83
CA ALA A 66 -0.97 -18.90 0.39
C ALA A 66 -0.76 -17.87 1.53
N SER A 67 0.34 -17.13 1.50
CA SER A 67 0.66 -16.13 2.53
C SER A 67 1.33 -14.92 1.91
N LEU A 68 0.53 -13.96 1.47
CA LEU A 68 0.98 -12.69 0.93
C LEU A 68 0.69 -11.57 1.93
N GLN A 69 1.41 -10.48 1.81
CA GLN A 69 1.21 -9.31 2.66
C GLN A 69 0.89 -8.07 1.82
N GLY A 70 -0.10 -7.31 2.29
CA GLY A 70 -0.42 -5.97 1.82
C GLY A 70 -0.43 -4.98 2.96
N ALA A 71 -0.47 -3.68 2.65
CA ALA A 71 -0.69 -2.65 3.66
C ALA A 71 -1.71 -1.62 3.17
N VAL A 72 -2.51 -1.12 4.13
CA VAL A 72 -3.50 -0.06 3.93
C VAL A 72 -3.42 0.96 5.05
N VAL A 73 -3.96 2.14 4.82
CA VAL A 73 -3.99 3.19 5.83
C VAL A 73 -5.23 3.03 6.70
N VAL A 74 -5.02 3.01 8.02
CA VAL A 74 -6.09 3.17 9.02
C VAL A 74 -6.08 4.60 9.51
N ILE A 75 -7.24 5.25 9.46
CA ILE A 75 -7.46 6.60 9.95
C ILE A 75 -8.18 6.51 11.28
N ASN A 76 -7.63 7.15 12.32
CA ASN A 76 -8.28 7.32 13.62
C ASN A 76 -8.52 8.82 13.86
N SER A 77 -9.73 9.29 13.61
CA SER A 77 -10.16 10.67 13.89
C SER A 77 -10.75 10.85 15.28
N SER A 78 -10.69 9.83 16.13
CA SER A 78 -11.15 9.93 17.52
C SER A 78 -10.08 10.55 18.43
N SER A 79 -10.51 11.07 19.58
CA SER A 79 -9.63 11.65 20.59
C SER A 79 -8.88 10.62 21.46
N LYS A 80 -9.04 9.32 21.20
CA LYS A 80 -8.41 8.24 21.95
C LYS A 80 -7.66 7.29 21.03
N PRO A 81 -6.52 6.73 21.47
CA PRO A 81 -5.86 5.68 20.73
C PRO A 81 -6.76 4.44 20.65
N ILE A 82 -6.73 3.76 19.54
CA ILE A 82 -7.46 2.50 19.34
C ILE A 82 -6.49 1.34 19.34
N ARG A 83 -6.85 0.31 20.11
CA ARG A 83 -6.10 -0.93 20.28
C ARG A 83 -6.95 -2.13 19.87
N ASN A 84 -6.33 -3.31 19.77
CA ASN A 84 -7.01 -4.58 19.48
C ASN A 84 -7.79 -4.57 18.15
N LEU A 85 -7.31 -3.79 17.20
CA LEU A 85 -7.82 -3.80 15.84
C LEU A 85 -7.40 -5.07 15.12
N LYS A 86 -8.26 -5.56 14.23
CA LYS A 86 -7.97 -6.64 13.30
C LYS A 86 -8.46 -6.28 11.92
N ILE A 87 -7.75 -6.71 10.89
CA ILE A 87 -8.24 -6.74 9.51
C ILE A 87 -8.51 -8.19 9.15
N LYS A 88 -9.72 -8.46 8.66
CA LYS A 88 -10.05 -9.66 7.93
C LYS A 88 -9.95 -9.32 6.44
N SER A 89 -9.12 -10.04 5.71
CA SER A 89 -8.99 -10.01 4.26
C SER A 89 -9.70 -11.22 3.65
N SER A 90 -10.45 -11.03 2.57
CA SER A 90 -11.19 -12.09 1.89
C SER A 90 -10.97 -11.97 0.38
N ILE A 91 -10.41 -13.00 -0.25
CA ILE A 91 -10.17 -13.09 -1.70
C ILE A 91 -10.36 -14.53 -2.18
N ALA A 92 -11.08 -14.73 -3.28
CA ALA A 92 -11.30 -16.02 -3.90
C ALA A 92 -11.73 -17.14 -2.90
N GLY A 93 -12.60 -16.78 -1.94
CA GLY A 93 -13.12 -17.69 -0.92
C GLY A 93 -12.17 -17.96 0.26
N ASN A 94 -10.96 -17.42 0.26
CA ASN A 94 -10.02 -17.53 1.38
C ASN A 94 -10.11 -16.32 2.29
N ASP A 95 -10.14 -16.57 3.60
CA ASP A 95 -10.14 -15.56 4.64
C ASP A 95 -8.83 -15.61 5.46
N MET A 96 -8.28 -14.44 5.77
CA MET A 96 -7.20 -14.30 6.76
C MET A 96 -7.50 -13.18 7.74
N ILE A 97 -7.06 -13.34 8.99
CA ILE A 97 -7.23 -12.33 10.05
C ILE A 97 -5.86 -11.91 10.54
N THR A 98 -5.59 -10.61 10.47
CA THR A 98 -4.35 -10.00 10.96
C THR A 98 -4.65 -9.06 12.12
N ALA A 99 -3.95 -9.26 13.24
CA ALA A 99 -3.97 -8.31 14.36
C ALA A 99 -3.13 -7.08 14.02
N LEU A 100 -3.66 -5.90 14.31
CA LEU A 100 -3.02 -4.65 13.98
C LEU A 100 -2.39 -3.98 15.19
N PRO A 101 -1.32 -3.20 15.00
CA PRO A 101 -0.79 -2.32 16.03
C PRO A 101 -1.81 -1.26 16.43
N ALA A 102 -1.62 -0.68 17.62
CA ALA A 102 -2.45 0.44 18.08
C ALA A 102 -2.31 1.63 17.11
N VAL A 103 -3.44 2.31 16.84
CA VAL A 103 -3.46 3.55 16.07
C VAL A 103 -3.67 4.71 17.04
N PRO A 104 -2.73 5.66 17.15
CA PRO A 104 -2.86 6.79 18.05
C PRO A 104 -4.11 7.63 17.78
N ALA A 105 -4.50 8.46 18.74
CA ALA A 105 -5.58 9.43 18.56
C ALA A 105 -5.22 10.44 17.46
N MET A 106 -6.21 10.88 16.70
CA MET A 106 -6.07 11.93 15.67
C MET A 106 -4.88 11.65 14.74
N SER A 107 -4.77 10.42 14.25
CA SER A 107 -3.63 10.01 13.41
C SER A 107 -4.04 9.04 12.31
N THR A 108 -3.14 8.90 11.35
CA THR A 108 -3.18 7.86 10.32
C THR A 108 -2.02 6.91 10.53
N ARG A 109 -2.22 5.64 10.23
CA ARG A 109 -1.16 4.63 10.27
C ARG A 109 -1.33 3.64 9.13
N LYS A 110 -0.30 3.49 8.31
CA LYS A 110 -0.24 2.41 7.32
C LYS A 110 0.09 1.12 8.05
N VAL A 111 -0.75 0.11 7.91
CA VAL A 111 -0.67 -1.15 8.65
C VAL A 111 -0.63 -2.32 7.68
N ALA A 112 0.25 -3.27 7.96
CA ALA A 112 0.33 -4.50 7.20
C ALA A 112 -0.82 -5.46 7.55
N PHE A 113 -1.28 -6.21 6.57
CA PHE A 113 -2.22 -7.31 6.72
C PHE A 113 -1.80 -8.47 5.81
N SER A 114 -2.19 -9.68 6.20
CA SER A 114 -1.95 -10.90 5.40
C SER A 114 -3.19 -11.28 4.62
N PHE A 115 -3.00 -11.93 3.48
CA PHE A 115 -4.08 -12.50 2.68
C PHE A 115 -3.62 -13.78 1.96
N ASN A 116 -4.56 -14.64 1.60
CA ASN A 116 -4.32 -15.90 0.91
C ASN A 116 -4.97 -15.88 -0.47
N ALA A 117 -4.17 -15.80 -1.51
CA ALA A 117 -4.59 -15.79 -2.89
C ALA A 117 -4.37 -17.16 -3.61
N ALA A 118 -4.20 -18.26 -2.86
CA ALA A 118 -3.95 -19.59 -3.45
C ALA A 118 -5.05 -20.06 -4.40
N ASN A 119 -6.30 -19.63 -4.16
CA ASN A 119 -7.45 -20.01 -5.02
C ASN A 119 -7.66 -19.04 -6.21
N VAL A 120 -6.79 -18.06 -6.39
CA VAL A 120 -6.86 -17.17 -7.56
C VAL A 120 -6.27 -17.90 -8.76
N THR A 121 -7.11 -18.09 -9.79
CA THR A 121 -6.77 -18.88 -10.99
C THR A 121 -6.85 -18.08 -12.28
N GLN A 122 -7.30 -16.84 -12.22
CA GLN A 122 -7.51 -16.01 -13.41
C GLN A 122 -6.65 -14.76 -13.38
N LYS A 123 -6.00 -14.47 -14.50
CA LYS A 123 -5.28 -13.23 -14.75
C LYS A 123 -6.21 -12.02 -14.76
N GLY A 124 -5.68 -10.87 -14.42
CA GLY A 124 -6.38 -9.59 -14.39
C GLY A 124 -6.62 -9.11 -12.96
N ASN A 125 -7.52 -8.17 -12.80
CA ASN A 125 -7.84 -7.62 -11.50
C ASN A 125 -8.80 -8.53 -10.72
N GLN A 126 -8.47 -8.80 -9.47
CA GLN A 126 -9.30 -9.57 -8.55
C GLN A 126 -9.70 -8.71 -7.36
N ASP A 127 -10.96 -8.78 -6.98
CA ASP A 127 -11.46 -8.02 -5.84
C ASP A 127 -11.11 -8.72 -4.53
N MET A 128 -10.56 -7.96 -3.59
CA MET A 128 -10.31 -8.38 -2.23
C MET A 128 -11.10 -7.48 -1.28
N LYS A 129 -11.84 -8.10 -0.38
CA LYS A 129 -12.59 -7.40 0.68
C LYS A 129 -11.74 -7.30 1.94
N LEU A 130 -11.74 -6.11 2.53
CA LEU A 130 -11.11 -5.82 3.82
C LEU A 130 -12.18 -5.41 4.83
N VAL A 131 -12.18 -6.04 5.99
CA VAL A 131 -13.08 -5.70 7.11
C VAL A 131 -12.25 -5.35 8.33
N LEU A 132 -12.36 -4.11 8.79
CA LEU A 132 -11.69 -3.62 10.01
C LEU A 132 -12.60 -3.85 11.20
N THR A 133 -12.10 -4.53 12.22
CA THR A 133 -12.86 -4.86 13.43
C THR A 133 -12.14 -4.45 14.71
N ASN A 134 -12.91 -4.24 15.78
CA ASN A 134 -12.44 -4.13 17.15
C ASN A 134 -13.30 -5.07 18.02
N GLY A 135 -12.71 -6.15 18.49
CA GLY A 135 -13.48 -7.25 19.06
C GLY A 135 -14.49 -7.79 18.03
N ASN A 136 -15.75 -7.86 18.44
CA ASN A 136 -16.85 -8.32 17.58
C ASN A 136 -17.51 -7.20 16.76
N LYS A 137 -17.04 -5.95 16.91
CA LYS A 137 -17.62 -4.80 16.22
C LYS A 137 -16.90 -4.54 14.91
N THR A 138 -17.62 -4.53 13.79
CA THR A 138 -17.14 -4.00 12.51
C THR A 138 -17.09 -2.48 12.57
N LEU A 139 -15.92 -1.92 12.30
CA LEU A 139 -15.68 -0.48 12.26
C LEU A 139 -15.82 0.05 10.82
N ASP A 140 -15.23 -0.67 9.87
CA ASP A 140 -15.27 -0.29 8.46
C ASP A 140 -15.09 -1.50 7.54
N GLU A 141 -15.50 -1.32 6.29
CA GLU A 141 -15.41 -2.34 5.25
C GLU A 141 -15.08 -1.65 3.92
N LYS A 142 -14.09 -2.18 3.19
CA LYS A 142 -13.65 -1.66 1.90
C LYS A 142 -13.28 -2.79 0.95
N GLY A 143 -13.54 -2.57 -0.34
CA GLY A 143 -12.96 -3.37 -1.42
C GLY A 143 -11.65 -2.75 -1.88
N ILE A 144 -10.69 -3.58 -2.27
CA ILE A 144 -9.49 -3.19 -3.01
C ILE A 144 -9.27 -4.18 -4.15
N SER A 145 -8.66 -3.71 -5.22
CA SER A 145 -8.31 -4.56 -6.35
C SER A 145 -6.87 -5.01 -6.24
N ILE A 146 -6.60 -6.29 -6.49
CA ILE A 146 -5.26 -6.85 -6.59
C ILE A 146 -5.02 -7.36 -8.02
N GLU A 147 -3.88 -7.02 -8.55
CA GLU A 147 -3.50 -7.43 -9.89
C GLU A 147 -2.96 -8.85 -9.89
N VAL A 148 -3.30 -9.63 -10.91
CA VAL A 148 -2.87 -11.02 -11.13
C VAL A 148 -2.25 -11.13 -12.50
N VAL A 149 -1.05 -11.69 -12.57
CA VAL A 149 -0.29 -11.88 -13.80
C VAL A 149 0.11 -13.35 -13.99
N GLU A 150 0.51 -13.71 -15.20
CA GLU A 150 1.10 -15.00 -15.48
C GLU A 150 2.58 -15.06 -15.09
N GLN A 151 3.13 -16.28 -15.03
CA GLN A 151 4.57 -16.44 -14.87
C GLN A 151 5.34 -15.81 -16.03
N GLY A 152 6.48 -15.17 -15.71
CA GLY A 152 7.30 -14.47 -16.68
C GLY A 152 6.88 -13.03 -16.96
N GLU A 153 5.73 -12.58 -16.51
CA GLU A 153 5.32 -11.18 -16.60
C GLU A 153 5.91 -10.33 -15.45
N PRO A 154 6.11 -9.03 -15.64
CA PRO A 154 6.55 -8.13 -14.56
C PRO A 154 5.55 -8.11 -13.40
N TYR A 155 6.07 -8.21 -12.19
CA TYR A 155 5.29 -8.23 -10.96
C TYR A 155 5.93 -7.42 -9.85
N SER A 156 5.17 -7.09 -8.80
CA SER A 156 5.70 -6.52 -7.56
C SER A 156 5.61 -7.53 -6.42
N GLN A 157 6.57 -7.45 -5.50
CA GLN A 157 6.62 -8.25 -4.30
C GLN A 157 6.81 -7.36 -3.08
N THR A 158 6.08 -7.66 -2.00
CA THR A 158 6.21 -6.93 -0.74
C THR A 158 7.20 -7.61 0.19
N PHE A 159 7.83 -6.81 1.05
CA PHE A 159 8.74 -7.27 2.09
C PHE A 159 8.67 -6.35 3.31
N VAL A 160 9.02 -6.89 4.47
CA VAL A 160 9.13 -6.09 5.70
C VAL A 160 10.50 -5.45 5.76
N SER A 161 10.55 -4.13 5.85
CA SER A 161 11.81 -3.38 5.96
C SER A 161 12.50 -3.67 7.30
N ALA A 162 13.76 -4.07 7.26
CA ALA A 162 14.56 -4.27 8.46
C ALA A 162 14.90 -2.96 9.20
N ILE A 163 14.67 -1.80 8.57
CA ILE A 163 14.99 -0.49 9.15
C ILE A 163 13.94 -0.04 10.17
N ASP A 164 12.64 -0.23 9.84
CA ASP A 164 11.52 0.31 10.63
C ASP A 164 10.31 -0.63 10.73
N GLY A 165 10.40 -1.85 10.21
CA GLY A 165 9.32 -2.83 10.23
C GLY A 165 8.14 -2.47 9.31
N SER A 166 8.24 -1.44 8.48
CA SER A 166 7.19 -1.09 7.52
C SER A 166 7.15 -2.08 6.35
N LEU A 167 5.94 -2.30 5.80
CA LEU A 167 5.81 -3.08 4.58
C LEU A 167 6.17 -2.21 3.38
N GLN A 168 7.14 -2.67 2.61
CA GLN A 168 7.64 -2.03 1.39
C GLN A 168 7.46 -2.98 0.21
N TYR A 169 7.72 -2.52 -1.01
CA TYR A 169 7.69 -3.37 -2.19
C TYR A 169 8.80 -3.03 -3.17
N TYR A 170 9.12 -3.97 -4.02
CA TYR A 170 9.92 -3.80 -5.21
C TYR A 170 9.22 -4.47 -6.40
N ALA A 171 9.61 -4.12 -7.59
CA ALA A 171 9.09 -4.75 -8.79
C ALA A 171 10.18 -5.48 -9.55
N VAL A 172 9.78 -6.52 -10.26
CA VAL A 172 10.66 -7.44 -10.98
C VAL A 172 10.20 -7.56 -12.42
N THR A 173 11.14 -7.46 -13.36
CA THR A 173 10.98 -7.98 -14.72
C THR A 173 11.79 -9.27 -14.80
N PRO A 174 11.14 -10.44 -14.79
CA PRO A 174 11.85 -11.71 -14.75
C PRO A 174 12.65 -11.95 -16.03
N GLN A 175 13.70 -12.74 -15.89
CA GLN A 175 14.43 -13.30 -17.03
C GLN A 175 13.49 -14.16 -17.89
N SER A 176 13.60 -14.07 -19.21
CA SER A 176 12.79 -14.87 -20.14
C SER A 176 13.42 -16.21 -20.52
N GLY A 177 14.71 -16.41 -20.28
CA GLY A 177 15.43 -17.65 -20.56
C GLY A 177 15.35 -18.67 -19.44
N SER A 178 15.52 -19.94 -19.79
CA SER A 178 15.56 -21.07 -18.83
C SER A 178 16.93 -21.28 -18.18
N ASP A 179 17.98 -20.69 -18.73
CA ASP A 179 19.32 -20.79 -18.17
C ASP A 179 19.52 -19.76 -17.07
N THR A 180 19.49 -20.23 -15.83
CA THR A 180 19.70 -19.40 -14.64
C THR A 180 21.14 -19.43 -14.12
N THR A 181 22.03 -20.20 -14.76
CA THR A 181 23.40 -20.42 -14.27
C THR A 181 24.31 -19.19 -14.43
N SER A 182 23.95 -18.26 -15.31
CA SER A 182 24.72 -17.05 -15.61
C SER A 182 23.85 -15.81 -15.62
N ALA A 183 22.78 -15.79 -14.84
CA ALA A 183 21.81 -14.69 -14.83
C ALA A 183 22.39 -13.40 -14.20
N ALA A 184 22.34 -12.30 -14.93
CA ALA A 184 22.66 -10.98 -14.38
C ALA A 184 21.48 -10.42 -13.58
N LEU A 185 21.79 -9.63 -12.54
CA LEU A 185 20.82 -8.85 -11.79
C LEU A 185 21.02 -7.36 -12.08
N PHE A 186 19.97 -6.71 -12.54
CA PHE A 186 19.94 -5.24 -12.78
C PHE A 186 19.10 -4.57 -11.71
N LEU A 187 19.68 -3.60 -11.02
CA LEU A 187 18.95 -2.69 -10.16
C LEU A 187 18.62 -1.42 -10.95
N SER A 188 17.34 -1.14 -11.10
CA SER A 188 16.84 0.10 -11.70
C SER A 188 16.17 0.96 -10.64
N VAL A 189 16.52 2.23 -10.60
CA VAL A 189 15.84 3.23 -9.77
C VAL A 189 14.88 4.03 -10.64
N HIS A 190 13.68 4.27 -10.12
CA HIS A 190 12.66 5.00 -10.86
C HIS A 190 12.88 6.52 -10.83
N GLY A 191 12.31 7.22 -11.81
CA GLY A 191 12.24 8.68 -11.83
C GLY A 191 11.11 9.24 -10.96
N ALA A 192 11.09 10.56 -10.80
CA ALA A 192 10.02 11.26 -10.08
C ALA A 192 8.64 10.95 -10.66
N GLY A 193 7.68 10.58 -9.81
CA GLY A 193 6.33 10.24 -10.22
C GLY A 193 6.16 8.87 -10.90
N VAL A 194 7.20 8.05 -10.96
CA VAL A 194 7.15 6.71 -11.55
C VAL A 194 7.14 5.66 -10.44
N GLU A 195 6.16 4.76 -10.45
CA GLU A 195 6.14 3.63 -9.54
C GLU A 195 7.08 2.51 -9.99
N ALA A 196 7.59 1.71 -9.03
CA ALA A 196 8.52 0.63 -9.35
C ALA A 196 7.94 -0.36 -10.36
N ILE A 197 6.65 -0.69 -10.28
CA ILE A 197 6.00 -1.58 -11.24
C ILE A 197 5.95 -0.96 -12.65
N GLY A 198 5.70 0.34 -12.76
CA GLY A 198 5.77 1.07 -14.02
C GLY A 198 7.18 1.06 -14.60
N GLN A 199 8.19 1.26 -13.74
CA GLN A 199 9.60 1.16 -14.11
C GLN A 199 9.95 -0.26 -14.62
N ALA A 200 9.56 -1.30 -13.89
CA ALA A 200 9.80 -2.68 -14.32
C ALA A 200 9.15 -3.00 -15.67
N ARG A 201 7.92 -2.55 -15.89
CA ARG A 201 7.19 -2.77 -17.15
C ARG A 201 7.75 -2.00 -18.34
N ALA A 202 8.50 -0.93 -18.12
CA ALA A 202 9.15 -0.18 -19.18
C ALA A 202 10.29 -0.97 -19.85
N TYR A 203 10.81 -2.00 -19.17
CA TYR A 203 11.87 -2.87 -19.70
C TYR A 203 11.28 -4.17 -20.22
N LYS A 204 11.77 -4.60 -21.38
CA LYS A 204 11.49 -5.97 -21.88
C LYS A 204 12.31 -6.98 -21.10
N SER A 205 11.73 -8.16 -20.84
CA SER A 205 12.47 -9.31 -20.30
C SER A 205 13.70 -9.63 -21.16
N LYS A 206 14.76 -10.05 -20.51
CA LYS A 206 16.02 -10.45 -21.12
C LYS A 206 16.23 -11.93 -20.86
N ASP A 207 16.83 -12.64 -21.82
CA ASP A 207 17.20 -14.04 -21.68
C ASP A 207 18.40 -14.27 -20.74
N TRP A 208 19.15 -13.23 -20.44
CA TRP A 208 20.39 -13.25 -19.67
C TRP A 208 20.32 -12.54 -18.31
N GLY A 209 19.16 -12.05 -17.89
CA GLY A 209 19.12 -11.37 -16.60
C GLY A 209 17.74 -10.91 -16.15
N THR A 210 17.64 -10.70 -14.85
CA THR A 210 16.45 -10.20 -14.16
C THR A 210 16.66 -8.74 -13.76
N LEU A 211 15.64 -7.90 -13.98
CA LEU A 211 15.63 -6.51 -13.52
C LEU A 211 14.82 -6.39 -12.24
N VAL A 212 15.36 -5.67 -11.26
CA VAL A 212 14.66 -5.29 -10.04
C VAL A 212 14.56 -3.77 -9.98
N ALA A 213 13.33 -3.26 -9.86
CA ALA A 213 13.05 -1.86 -9.65
C ALA A 213 12.70 -1.63 -8.16
N ALA A 214 13.51 -0.81 -7.49
CA ALA A 214 13.30 -0.48 -6.08
C ALA A 214 12.33 0.69 -5.92
N THR A 215 11.69 0.78 -4.74
CA THR A 215 10.94 1.96 -4.30
C THR A 215 11.74 2.74 -3.28
N ASN A 216 11.50 4.03 -3.19
CA ASN A 216 12.04 4.88 -2.13
C ASN A 216 10.97 5.09 -1.04
N ARG A 217 10.60 4.04 -0.29
CA ARG A 217 9.62 4.02 0.81
C ARG A 217 8.22 4.56 0.47
N ARG A 218 8.07 5.14 -0.69
CA ARG A 218 6.81 5.56 -1.31
C ARG A 218 6.91 5.33 -2.80
N PRO A 219 5.80 5.01 -3.48
CA PRO A 219 5.80 4.75 -4.92
C PRO A 219 6.41 5.90 -5.74
N ARG A 220 6.31 7.11 -5.22
CA ARG A 220 6.69 8.34 -5.91
C ARG A 220 7.71 9.18 -5.12
N GLY A 221 8.24 8.65 -4.03
CA GLY A 221 9.26 9.35 -3.24
C GLY A 221 10.60 9.35 -3.98
N PHE A 222 11.26 10.48 -4.00
CA PHE A 222 12.67 10.59 -4.29
C PHE A 222 13.24 11.71 -3.43
N ASN A 223 14.54 11.65 -3.13
CA ASN A 223 15.23 12.62 -2.26
C ASN A 223 14.77 12.58 -0.79
N TRP A 224 15.26 11.59 -0.07
CA TRP A 224 15.28 11.59 1.41
C TRP A 224 16.63 11.14 1.92
#